data_97eb0e5fbc94cfb070d453b568997af9
#
_entry.id   97eb0e5fbc94cfb070d453b568997af9
#
_cell.length_a   1.000
_cell.length_b   1.000
_cell.length_c   1.000
_cell.angle_alpha   90.00
_cell.angle_beta   90.00
_cell.angle_gamma   90.00
#
_symmetry.space_group_name_H-M   'P 1'
#
loop_
_entity.id
_entity.type
_entity.pdbx_description
1 polymer ?
#
loop_
_entity_poly.entity_id
_entity_poly.type
_entity_poly.pdbx_seq_one_letter_code
_entity_poly.pdbx_strand_id
1 'polypeptide(L)'
;MRTLLIVLMLTLSLPLLSQKTFREADLIAVVKKYHPVAKQAYLDVRISNANITSSRGEFDPLARFENSRKDFDGINYYNQQWSELRIPTWYGVDFYAGTETVKGDRTNPEETKGRLNYIGVSLPLVQNLVIDKRRAIVQQAKVFREQSEVVRRAVINDLLSDALIAYWNWWERHQLLLVARTARANAKERLEMVKTIYNLGDRAAIDTLDAEAQVQLFEQQEAEATMQLQKSRLQLSTFLWREKDVGYELPEDAVPEQPRQENGLGVDSLLSEAKVHPLILEFQFKLSALAIEKKLRFQSLLPQVEAKYNQLGRQFSRTLSNNLFENNYKFGISMSMPLRLSEARGEYRIAKLKIEQARLSQIAKTVEVQNKVKQYYIEWQQTGTQVDLQQKLVVNYLALQKGEETRFLNGESSLFLINARELRTIEGKQKLTELSAKNQRAIVMLKWSAGFFGSI
;
A
#
# COMPACT_ATOMS: atom_id res chain seq x y z
N MET A 1 24.62 45.28 63.71
CA MET A 1 23.47 44.99 62.83
C MET A 1 24.04 44.68 61.44
N ARG A 2 24.06 43.41 61.08
CA ARG A 2 24.64 42.89 59.83
C ARG A 2 23.55 42.79 58.77
N THR A 3 23.63 43.58 57.75
CA THR A 3 22.77 43.49 56.55
C THR A 3 23.37 42.47 55.58
N LEU A 4 22.63 41.41 55.40
CA LEU A 4 22.93 40.30 54.49
C LEU A 4 22.55 40.73 53.05
N LEU A 5 23.52 40.88 52.17
CA LEU A 5 23.36 41.16 50.75
C LEU A 5 23.17 39.82 50.05
N ILE A 6 21.93 39.49 49.70
CA ILE A 6 21.64 38.33 48.85
C ILE A 6 21.83 38.75 47.40
N VAL A 7 22.92 38.29 46.77
CA VAL A 7 23.16 38.41 45.34
C VAL A 7 22.34 37.29 44.69
N LEU A 8 21.24 37.68 44.07
CA LEU A 8 20.42 36.81 43.22
C LEU A 8 21.19 36.60 41.91
N MET A 9 21.91 35.49 41.79
CA MET A 9 22.45 35.03 40.51
C MET A 9 21.29 34.55 39.63
N LEU A 10 20.79 35.43 38.77
CA LEU A 10 19.90 35.03 37.64
C LEU A 10 20.73 34.23 36.66
N THR A 11 20.74 32.93 36.77
CA THR A 11 21.21 32.05 35.72
C THR A 11 20.24 32.17 34.54
N LEU A 12 20.59 32.98 33.55
CA LEU A 12 20.01 32.94 32.22
C LEU A 12 20.32 31.55 31.66
N SER A 13 19.43 30.62 31.83
CA SER A 13 19.37 29.41 31.03
C SER A 13 19.00 29.83 29.61
N LEU A 14 19.99 30.15 28.80
CA LEU A 14 19.85 30.19 27.35
C LEU A 14 19.26 28.80 26.96
N PRO A 15 18.10 28.73 26.30
CA PRO A 15 17.70 27.47 25.70
C PRO A 15 18.80 27.10 24.70
N LEU A 16 19.59 26.07 25.03
CA LEU A 16 20.35 25.38 23.98
C LEU A 16 19.33 25.10 22.89
N LEU A 17 19.45 25.74 21.75
CA LEU A 17 18.79 25.39 20.51
C LEU A 17 19.29 23.97 20.16
N SER A 18 18.73 22.95 20.82
CA SER A 18 18.96 21.57 20.48
C SER A 18 18.43 21.40 19.08
N GLN A 19 19.33 21.32 18.11
CA GLN A 19 18.99 20.98 16.74
C GLN A 19 18.09 19.74 16.79
N LYS A 20 16.84 19.87 16.33
CA LYS A 20 15.85 18.81 16.42
C LYS A 20 16.20 17.73 15.41
N THR A 21 16.89 16.69 15.86
CA THR A 21 17.22 15.53 15.03
C THR A 21 15.92 14.83 14.62
N PHE A 22 15.66 14.80 13.32
CA PHE A 22 14.54 14.07 12.74
C PHE A 22 15.03 12.67 12.37
N ARG A 23 14.45 11.63 13.01
CA ARG A 23 14.91 10.25 12.88
C ARG A 23 14.09 9.49 11.86
N GLU A 24 14.65 8.41 11.31
CA GLU A 24 13.94 7.46 10.46
C GLU A 24 12.68 6.90 11.15
N ALA A 25 12.76 6.56 12.43
CA ALA A 25 11.63 6.06 13.21
C ALA A 25 10.48 7.09 13.33
N ASP A 26 10.81 8.38 13.47
CA ASP A 26 9.83 9.46 13.54
C ASP A 26 9.07 9.60 12.21
N LEU A 27 9.79 9.50 11.08
CA LEU A 27 9.19 9.50 9.75
C LEU A 27 8.22 8.32 9.57
N ILE A 28 8.66 7.09 9.90
CA ILE A 28 7.82 5.89 9.81
C ILE A 28 6.54 6.05 10.61
N ALA A 29 6.63 6.56 11.85
CA ALA A 29 5.48 6.77 12.73
C ALA A 29 4.49 7.79 12.14
N VAL A 30 5.00 8.91 11.60
CA VAL A 30 4.18 9.97 10.98
C VAL A 30 3.48 9.45 9.73
N VAL A 31 4.22 8.80 8.83
CA VAL A 31 3.69 8.28 7.56
C VAL A 31 2.60 7.24 7.82
N LYS A 32 2.84 6.27 8.68
CA LYS A 32 1.85 5.23 9.02
C LYS A 32 0.56 5.80 9.61
N LYS A 33 0.67 6.81 10.44
CA LYS A 33 -0.48 7.34 11.18
C LYS A 33 -1.28 8.37 10.40
N TYR A 34 -0.62 9.22 9.62
CA TYR A 34 -1.25 10.41 9.07
C TYR A 34 -1.29 10.48 7.56
N HIS A 35 -0.44 9.73 6.84
CA HIS A 35 -0.36 9.84 5.39
C HIS A 35 -1.67 9.39 4.71
N PRO A 36 -2.22 10.18 3.75
CA PRO A 36 -3.50 9.86 3.10
C PRO A 36 -3.54 8.47 2.45
N VAL A 37 -2.46 8.03 1.80
CA VAL A 37 -2.37 6.70 1.18
C VAL A 37 -2.49 5.58 2.21
N ALA A 38 -1.86 5.73 3.39
CA ALA A 38 -2.01 4.75 4.47
C ALA A 38 -3.46 4.69 4.96
N LYS A 39 -4.12 5.86 5.13
CA LYS A 39 -5.54 5.93 5.50
C LYS A 39 -6.45 5.32 4.43
N GLN A 40 -6.19 5.58 3.14
CA GLN A 40 -6.92 4.97 2.03
C GLN A 40 -6.81 3.44 2.08
N ALA A 41 -5.62 2.88 2.28
CA ALA A 41 -5.42 1.44 2.40
C ALA A 41 -6.20 0.83 3.57
N TYR A 42 -6.37 1.54 4.70
CA TYR A 42 -7.27 1.13 5.79
C TYR A 42 -8.75 1.21 5.40
N LEU A 43 -9.16 2.23 4.63
CA LEU A 43 -10.53 2.36 4.14
C LEU A 43 -10.88 1.24 3.16
N ASP A 44 -9.95 0.80 2.30
CA ASP A 44 -10.17 -0.29 1.36
C ASP A 44 -10.50 -1.61 2.07
N VAL A 45 -9.90 -1.88 3.22
CA VAL A 45 -10.27 -3.02 4.08
C VAL A 45 -11.70 -2.86 4.62
N ARG A 46 -12.10 -1.64 5.03
CA ARG A 46 -13.46 -1.36 5.48
C ARG A 46 -14.49 -1.48 4.35
N ILE A 47 -14.13 -1.03 3.14
CA ILE A 47 -14.95 -1.23 1.93
C ILE A 47 -15.14 -2.73 1.67
N SER A 48 -14.08 -3.54 1.78
CA SER A 48 -14.17 -4.99 1.61
C SER A 48 -15.07 -5.65 2.68
N ASN A 49 -15.09 -5.15 3.91
CA ASN A 49 -16.06 -5.59 4.94
C ASN A 49 -17.50 -5.20 4.58
N ALA A 50 -17.72 -3.98 4.04
CA ALA A 50 -19.04 -3.55 3.57
C ALA A 50 -19.52 -4.40 2.37
N ASN A 51 -18.59 -4.81 1.49
CA ASN A 51 -18.89 -5.72 0.38
C ASN A 51 -19.37 -7.11 0.86
N ILE A 52 -18.87 -7.62 2.00
CA ILE A 52 -19.44 -8.85 2.60
C ILE A 52 -20.89 -8.61 3.02
N THR A 53 -21.19 -7.48 3.64
CA THR A 53 -22.57 -7.13 4.04
C THR A 53 -23.47 -7.01 2.82
N SER A 54 -23.04 -6.29 1.79
CA SER A 54 -23.75 -6.17 0.52
C SER A 54 -24.01 -7.53 -0.13
N SER A 55 -23.01 -8.41 -0.14
CA SER A 55 -23.11 -9.76 -0.70
C SER A 55 -24.13 -10.64 0.04
N ARG A 56 -24.31 -10.41 1.34
CA ARG A 56 -25.33 -11.10 2.14
C ARG A 56 -26.74 -10.65 1.81
N GLY A 57 -26.92 -9.46 1.21
CA GLY A 57 -28.21 -8.94 0.77
C GLY A 57 -28.92 -9.84 -0.23
N GLU A 58 -28.22 -10.74 -0.93
CA GLU A 58 -28.82 -11.80 -1.76
C GLU A 58 -29.64 -12.82 -0.95
N PHE A 59 -29.50 -12.81 0.38
CA PHE A 59 -30.27 -13.64 1.32
C PHE A 59 -31.31 -12.85 2.09
N ASP A 60 -31.49 -11.56 1.80
CA ASP A 60 -32.48 -10.74 2.48
C ASP A 60 -33.89 -11.18 2.07
N PRO A 61 -34.84 -11.17 3.00
CA PRO A 61 -36.26 -11.41 2.67
C PRO A 61 -36.73 -10.36 1.64
N LEU A 62 -37.38 -10.86 0.59
CA LEU A 62 -37.94 -10.02 -0.48
C LEU A 62 -39.46 -10.01 -0.41
N ALA A 63 -40.04 -8.86 -0.17
CA ALA A 63 -41.47 -8.62 -0.30
C ALA A 63 -41.75 -8.11 -1.71
N ARG A 64 -42.64 -8.81 -2.42
CA ARG A 64 -43.12 -8.44 -3.76
C ARG A 64 -44.63 -8.21 -3.72
N PHE A 65 -45.05 -7.13 -4.38
CA PHE A 65 -46.44 -6.85 -4.64
C PHE A 65 -46.61 -6.61 -6.13
N GLU A 66 -47.62 -7.26 -6.71
CA GLU A 66 -47.99 -7.10 -8.12
C GLU A 66 -49.51 -6.95 -8.22
N ASN A 67 -49.99 -5.98 -9.01
CA ASN A 67 -51.37 -5.78 -9.34
C ASN A 67 -51.50 -5.63 -10.85
N SER A 68 -52.29 -6.51 -11.46
CA SER A 68 -52.54 -6.43 -12.89
C SER A 68 -54.05 -6.50 -13.16
N ARG A 69 -54.53 -5.64 -14.06
CA ARG A 69 -55.94 -5.55 -14.44
C ARG A 69 -56.06 -5.42 -15.96
N LYS A 70 -57.00 -6.11 -16.55
CA LYS A 70 -57.33 -5.99 -17.95
C LYS A 70 -58.84 -5.79 -18.11
N ASP A 71 -59.22 -4.66 -18.64
CA ASP A 71 -60.57 -4.36 -19.12
C ASP A 71 -60.50 -4.20 -20.65
N PHE A 72 -61.42 -4.83 -21.38
CA PHE A 72 -61.49 -4.72 -22.83
C PHE A 72 -62.97 -4.87 -23.30
N ASP A 73 -63.43 -3.99 -24.16
CA ASP A 73 -64.81 -3.95 -24.66
C ASP A 73 -65.88 -3.97 -23.54
N GLY A 74 -65.65 -3.21 -22.45
CA GLY A 74 -66.55 -3.12 -21.31
C GLY A 74 -66.57 -4.34 -20.40
N ILE A 75 -65.76 -5.36 -20.68
CA ILE A 75 -65.65 -6.58 -19.90
C ILE A 75 -64.39 -6.52 -19.04
N ASN A 76 -64.55 -6.78 -17.72
CA ASN A 76 -63.42 -6.96 -16.86
C ASN A 76 -62.85 -8.37 -17.04
N TYR A 77 -61.77 -8.51 -17.82
CA TYR A 77 -61.17 -9.79 -18.10
C TYR A 77 -60.57 -10.41 -16.83
N TYR A 78 -59.72 -9.64 -16.13
CA TYR A 78 -59.14 -10.02 -14.86
C TYR A 78 -58.68 -8.81 -14.04
N ASN A 79 -58.68 -8.97 -12.74
CA ASN A 79 -58.04 -8.14 -11.75
C ASN A 79 -57.33 -9.05 -10.77
N GLN A 80 -56.00 -9.06 -10.84
CA GLN A 80 -55.14 -9.95 -10.08
C GLN A 80 -54.26 -9.13 -9.16
N GLN A 81 -54.24 -9.49 -7.88
CA GLN A 81 -53.34 -8.92 -6.88
C GLN A 81 -52.51 -10.06 -6.28
N TRP A 82 -51.23 -9.93 -6.29
CA TRP A 82 -50.30 -10.89 -5.75
C TRP A 82 -49.33 -10.25 -4.78
N SER A 83 -49.24 -10.77 -3.56
CA SER A 83 -48.30 -10.32 -2.54
C SER A 83 -47.53 -11.52 -2.03
N GLU A 84 -46.22 -11.47 -2.08
CA GLU A 84 -45.38 -12.60 -1.66
C GLU A 84 -44.21 -12.09 -0.82
N LEU A 85 -43.93 -12.81 0.25
CA LEU A 85 -42.68 -12.72 1.00
C LEU A 85 -41.84 -13.95 0.67
N ARG A 86 -40.66 -13.75 0.09
CA ARG A 86 -39.69 -14.82 -0.18
C ARG A 86 -38.53 -14.68 0.82
N ILE A 87 -38.18 -15.76 1.48
CA ILE A 87 -37.08 -15.84 2.45
C ILE A 87 -36.06 -16.86 1.94
N PRO A 88 -35.00 -16.40 1.25
CA PRO A 88 -33.92 -17.26 0.81
C PRO A 88 -33.04 -17.69 1.99
N THR A 89 -32.59 -18.95 2.00
CA THR A 89 -31.71 -19.45 3.06
C THR A 89 -30.32 -19.81 2.54
N TRP A 90 -29.39 -19.87 3.45
CA TRP A 90 -28.01 -20.29 3.15
C TRP A 90 -27.90 -21.73 2.64
N TYR A 91 -28.89 -22.56 2.93
CA TYR A 91 -28.92 -23.98 2.51
C TYR A 91 -29.44 -24.19 1.10
N GLY A 92 -29.80 -23.12 0.39
CA GLY A 92 -30.38 -23.18 -0.96
C GLY A 92 -31.88 -23.43 -0.98
N VAL A 93 -32.52 -23.54 0.17
CA VAL A 93 -33.97 -23.65 0.33
C VAL A 93 -34.55 -22.25 0.40
N ASP A 94 -35.58 -21.95 -0.39
CA ASP A 94 -36.31 -20.70 -0.33
C ASP A 94 -37.71 -20.95 0.26
N PHE A 95 -38.08 -20.20 1.30
CA PHE A 95 -39.42 -20.22 1.86
C PHE A 95 -40.26 -19.10 1.25
N TYR A 96 -41.53 -19.37 1.06
CA TYR A 96 -42.51 -18.46 0.48
C TYR A 96 -43.73 -18.34 1.37
N ALA A 97 -44.27 -17.16 1.50
CA ALA A 97 -45.60 -16.94 2.09
C ALA A 97 -46.25 -15.81 1.30
N GLY A 98 -47.50 -16.06 0.86
CA GLY A 98 -48.15 -15.06 0.03
C GLY A 98 -49.66 -15.15 0.02
N THR A 99 -50.29 -14.14 -0.60
CA THR A 99 -51.70 -14.08 -0.88
C THR A 99 -51.89 -13.67 -2.33
N GLU A 100 -52.82 -14.36 -2.98
CA GLU A 100 -53.25 -14.08 -4.34
C GLU A 100 -54.74 -13.75 -4.31
N THR A 101 -55.18 -12.74 -5.02
CA THR A 101 -56.59 -12.41 -5.19
C THR A 101 -56.89 -12.28 -6.66
N VAL A 102 -57.79 -13.13 -7.18
CA VAL A 102 -58.16 -13.17 -8.59
C VAL A 102 -59.66 -12.88 -8.72
N LYS A 103 -60.01 -11.86 -9.51
CA LYS A 103 -61.37 -11.46 -9.83
C LYS A 103 -61.45 -11.21 -11.34
N GLY A 104 -62.64 -11.30 -11.90
CA GLY A 104 -62.93 -11.03 -13.31
C GLY A 104 -63.75 -12.11 -13.97
N ASP A 105 -64.20 -11.84 -15.18
CA ASP A 105 -65.12 -12.72 -15.90
C ASP A 105 -64.37 -13.76 -16.76
N ARG A 106 -63.14 -13.43 -17.18
CA ARG A 106 -62.30 -14.28 -18.04
C ARG A 106 -60.94 -14.59 -17.41
N THR A 107 -61.00 -15.08 -16.18
CA THR A 107 -59.79 -15.52 -15.47
C THR A 107 -59.31 -16.88 -16.00
N ASN A 108 -58.01 -17.16 -15.89
CA ASN A 108 -57.42 -18.44 -16.23
C ASN A 108 -58.12 -19.56 -15.37
N PRO A 109 -58.61 -20.64 -15.97
CA PRO A 109 -59.22 -21.76 -15.23
C PRO A 109 -58.30 -22.41 -14.18
N GLU A 110 -56.99 -22.28 -14.34
CA GLU A 110 -56.01 -22.82 -13.38
C GLU A 110 -55.89 -21.96 -12.11
N GLU A 111 -56.43 -20.73 -12.13
CA GLU A 111 -56.38 -19.79 -11.03
C GLU A 111 -57.61 -19.94 -10.12
N THR A 112 -57.39 -19.84 -8.82
CA THR A 112 -58.48 -19.89 -7.84
C THR A 112 -59.15 -18.54 -7.72
N LYS A 113 -60.42 -18.44 -8.21
CA LYS A 113 -61.19 -17.17 -8.03
C LYS A 113 -61.36 -16.83 -6.54
N GLY A 114 -61.17 -15.53 -6.24
CA GLY A 114 -61.24 -15.03 -4.89
C GLY A 114 -59.85 -14.93 -4.25
N ARG A 115 -59.81 -15.01 -2.94
CA ARG A 115 -58.56 -14.90 -2.17
C ARG A 115 -57.97 -16.27 -1.87
N LEU A 116 -56.71 -16.49 -2.16
CA LEU A 116 -55.92 -17.66 -1.86
C LEU A 116 -54.68 -17.25 -1.09
N ASN A 117 -54.41 -17.87 0.05
CA ASN A 117 -53.16 -17.71 0.78
C ASN A 117 -52.33 -19.00 0.59
N TYR A 118 -51.00 -18.82 0.59
CA TYR A 118 -50.11 -19.96 0.48
C TYR A 118 -48.86 -19.78 1.34
N ILE A 119 -48.30 -20.91 1.80
CA ILE A 119 -47.00 -21.03 2.42
C ILE A 119 -46.29 -22.17 1.70
N GLY A 120 -45.06 -21.90 1.27
CA GLY A 120 -44.35 -22.85 0.44
C GLY A 120 -42.88 -22.91 0.64
N VAL A 121 -42.28 -23.89 0.04
CA VAL A 121 -40.83 -24.11 0.02
C VAL A 121 -40.38 -24.50 -1.38
N SER A 122 -39.26 -24.00 -1.82
CA SER A 122 -38.57 -24.41 -3.03
C SER A 122 -37.20 -24.95 -2.67
N LEU A 123 -36.85 -26.08 -3.26
CA LEU A 123 -35.60 -26.80 -2.97
C LEU A 123 -34.95 -27.23 -4.29
N PRO A 124 -33.71 -26.80 -4.58
CA PRO A 124 -32.89 -27.34 -5.65
C PRO A 124 -32.45 -28.77 -5.27
N LEU A 125 -32.68 -29.75 -6.14
CA LEU A 125 -32.38 -31.16 -5.87
C LEU A 125 -31.02 -31.60 -6.42
N VAL A 126 -30.51 -30.95 -7.47
CA VAL A 126 -29.27 -31.33 -8.14
C VAL A 126 -28.36 -30.12 -8.34
N GLN A 127 -28.61 -29.27 -9.34
CA GLN A 127 -27.88 -28.05 -9.56
C GLN A 127 -28.16 -27.06 -8.41
N ASN A 128 -27.15 -26.31 -7.98
CA ASN A 128 -27.25 -25.34 -6.88
C ASN A 128 -27.48 -25.93 -5.47
N LEU A 129 -27.44 -27.24 -5.30
CA LEU A 129 -27.57 -27.86 -3.98
C LEU A 129 -26.36 -27.55 -3.10
N VAL A 130 -25.13 -27.76 -3.61
CA VAL A 130 -23.88 -27.56 -2.85
C VAL A 130 -23.46 -26.11 -2.83
N ILE A 131 -23.49 -25.44 -3.99
CA ILE A 131 -23.15 -24.04 -4.15
C ILE A 131 -23.98 -23.40 -5.25
N ASP A 132 -24.55 -22.26 -5.00
CA ASP A 132 -25.21 -21.40 -5.95
C ASP A 132 -24.51 -20.05 -6.10
N LYS A 133 -24.99 -19.20 -6.99
CA LYS A 133 -24.42 -17.86 -7.23
C LYS A 133 -24.38 -17.01 -5.95
N ARG A 134 -25.43 -17.04 -5.12
CA ARG A 134 -25.55 -16.27 -3.86
C ARG A 134 -24.46 -16.68 -2.88
N ARG A 135 -24.32 -17.99 -2.62
CA ARG A 135 -23.27 -18.54 -1.73
C ARG A 135 -21.87 -18.30 -2.26
N ALA A 136 -21.66 -18.43 -3.58
CA ALA A 136 -20.37 -18.17 -4.22
C ALA A 136 -19.93 -16.71 -4.05
N ILE A 137 -20.83 -15.74 -4.27
CA ILE A 137 -20.55 -14.31 -4.10
C ILE A 137 -20.12 -13.99 -2.66
N VAL A 138 -20.85 -14.53 -1.66
CA VAL A 138 -20.47 -14.29 -0.25
C VAL A 138 -19.14 -14.97 0.10
N GLN A 139 -18.88 -16.18 -0.40
CA GLN A 139 -17.60 -16.85 -0.18
C GLN A 139 -16.45 -16.08 -0.83
N GLN A 140 -16.62 -15.59 -2.06
CA GLN A 140 -15.62 -14.75 -2.74
C GLN A 140 -15.41 -13.42 -2.02
N ALA A 141 -16.48 -12.76 -1.55
CA ALA A 141 -16.36 -11.52 -0.77
C ALA A 141 -15.53 -11.70 0.52
N LYS A 142 -15.67 -12.86 1.21
CA LYS A 142 -14.82 -13.20 2.35
C LYS A 142 -13.36 -13.37 1.96
N VAL A 143 -13.07 -14.05 0.84
CA VAL A 143 -11.71 -14.20 0.32
C VAL A 143 -11.11 -12.83 -0.05
N PHE A 144 -11.88 -11.96 -0.71
CA PHE A 144 -11.44 -10.61 -1.07
C PHE A 144 -11.19 -9.72 0.16
N ARG A 145 -11.94 -9.93 1.23
CA ARG A 145 -11.67 -9.25 2.51
C ARG A 145 -10.31 -9.64 3.07
N GLU A 146 -9.96 -10.92 3.08
CA GLU A 146 -8.63 -11.38 3.51
C GLU A 146 -7.53 -10.86 2.57
N GLN A 147 -7.79 -10.86 1.27
CA GLN A 147 -6.90 -10.28 0.26
C GLN A 147 -6.66 -8.78 0.52
N SER A 148 -7.69 -8.01 0.88
CA SER A 148 -7.55 -6.57 1.11
C SER A 148 -6.60 -6.22 2.25
N GLU A 149 -6.48 -7.07 3.28
CA GLU A 149 -5.49 -6.92 4.34
C GLU A 149 -4.06 -7.10 3.81
N VAL A 150 -3.87 -8.04 2.90
CA VAL A 150 -2.56 -8.27 2.28
C VAL A 150 -2.20 -7.13 1.32
N VAL A 151 -3.17 -6.64 0.54
CA VAL A 151 -2.98 -5.47 -0.34
C VAL A 151 -2.65 -4.23 0.50
N ARG A 152 -3.33 -4.02 1.63
CA ARG A 152 -3.00 -2.94 2.56
C ARG A 152 -1.54 -3.01 3.01
N ARG A 153 -1.05 -4.21 3.36
CA ARG A 153 0.36 -4.41 3.73
C ARG A 153 1.32 -4.08 2.59
N ALA A 154 0.97 -4.45 1.35
CA ALA A 154 1.77 -4.10 0.17
C ALA A 154 1.86 -2.58 -0.02
N VAL A 155 0.72 -1.88 0.03
CA VAL A 155 0.66 -0.42 -0.10
C VAL A 155 1.48 0.29 0.99
N ILE A 156 1.41 -0.18 2.23
CA ILE A 156 2.20 0.39 3.33
C ILE A 156 3.69 0.09 3.13
N ASN A 157 4.05 -1.10 2.67
CA ASN A 157 5.43 -1.48 2.36
C ASN A 157 6.04 -0.55 1.30
N ASP A 158 5.32 -0.28 0.23
CA ASP A 158 5.75 0.62 -0.84
C ASP A 158 5.84 2.07 -0.35
N LEU A 159 4.81 2.56 0.35
CA LEU A 159 4.78 3.93 0.88
C LEU A 159 5.94 4.21 1.84
N LEU A 160 6.24 3.29 2.75
CA LEU A 160 7.34 3.45 3.70
C LEU A 160 8.70 3.39 3.01
N SER A 161 8.84 2.52 2.00
CA SER A 161 10.06 2.46 1.18
C SER A 161 10.32 3.80 0.49
N ASP A 162 9.31 4.37 -0.17
CA ASP A 162 9.43 5.65 -0.89
C ASP A 162 9.76 6.80 0.08
N ALA A 163 9.11 6.84 1.25
CA ALA A 163 9.38 7.83 2.28
C ALA A 163 10.82 7.74 2.81
N LEU A 164 11.34 6.53 3.04
CA LEU A 164 12.69 6.29 3.52
C LEU A 164 13.75 6.61 2.46
N ILE A 165 13.47 6.34 1.19
CA ILE A 165 14.33 6.76 0.08
C ILE A 165 14.41 8.30 0.03
N ALA A 166 13.29 8.99 0.18
CA ALA A 166 13.26 10.45 0.23
C ALA A 166 14.04 10.99 1.45
N TYR A 167 13.94 10.31 2.60
CA TYR A 167 14.73 10.64 3.80
C TYR A 167 16.24 10.55 3.57
N TRP A 168 16.71 9.44 2.98
CA TRP A 168 18.15 9.26 2.72
C TRP A 168 18.66 10.14 1.59
N ASN A 169 17.82 10.56 0.65
CA ASN A 169 18.13 11.61 -0.31
C ASN A 169 18.29 12.97 0.39
N TRP A 170 17.41 13.32 1.33
CA TRP A 170 17.54 14.53 2.13
C TRP A 170 18.82 14.52 2.97
N TRP A 171 19.14 13.40 3.62
CA TRP A 171 20.39 13.21 4.35
C TRP A 171 21.62 13.48 3.45
N GLU A 172 21.65 12.89 2.26
CA GLU A 172 22.72 13.07 1.28
C GLU A 172 22.91 14.56 0.93
N ARG A 173 21.83 15.27 0.60
CA ARG A 173 21.89 16.69 0.24
C ARG A 173 22.32 17.57 1.42
N HIS A 174 21.91 17.24 2.63
CA HIS A 174 22.34 17.91 3.84
C HIS A 174 23.86 17.76 4.05
N GLN A 175 24.41 16.56 3.91
CA GLN A 175 25.85 16.33 4.07
C GLN A 175 26.66 17.00 2.95
N LEU A 176 26.19 16.97 1.70
CA LEU A 176 26.86 17.66 0.59
C LEU A 176 26.92 19.17 0.80
N LEU A 177 25.88 19.78 1.37
CA LEU A 177 25.92 21.20 1.74
C LEU A 177 26.99 21.49 2.82
N LEU A 178 27.14 20.61 3.82
CA LEU A 178 28.17 20.75 4.84
C LEU A 178 29.58 20.69 4.23
N VAL A 179 29.79 19.78 3.26
CA VAL A 179 31.06 19.71 2.52
C VAL A 179 31.33 21.00 1.75
N ALA A 180 30.34 21.54 1.03
CA ALA A 180 30.47 22.78 0.25
C ALA A 180 30.74 23.99 1.15
N ARG A 181 30.05 24.12 2.28
CA ARG A 181 30.27 25.18 3.27
C ARG A 181 31.67 25.14 3.84
N THR A 182 32.19 23.96 4.18
CA THR A 182 33.55 23.78 4.68
C THR A 182 34.56 24.16 3.61
N ALA A 183 34.37 23.75 2.36
CA ALA A 183 35.23 24.11 1.24
C ALA A 183 35.30 25.65 1.04
N ARG A 184 34.13 26.31 1.03
CA ARG A 184 34.08 27.77 0.92
C ARG A 184 34.78 28.47 2.10
N ALA A 185 34.58 28.01 3.33
CA ALA A 185 35.23 28.59 4.50
C ALA A 185 36.75 28.50 4.41
N ASN A 186 37.26 27.30 4.05
CA ASN A 186 38.72 27.11 3.87
C ASN A 186 39.28 27.97 2.74
N ALA A 187 38.57 28.12 1.62
CA ALA A 187 39.01 28.95 0.51
C ALA A 187 39.06 30.45 0.89
N LYS A 188 38.10 30.95 1.68
CA LYS A 188 38.11 32.32 2.19
C LYS A 188 39.28 32.57 3.12
N GLU A 189 39.54 31.67 4.05
CA GLU A 189 40.72 31.78 4.93
C GLU A 189 42.01 31.78 4.12
N ARG A 190 42.13 30.97 3.10
CA ARG A 190 43.27 30.92 2.19
C ARG A 190 43.43 32.22 1.40
N LEU A 191 42.36 32.79 0.87
CA LEU A 191 42.40 34.06 0.16
C LEU A 191 42.97 35.18 1.04
N GLU A 192 42.52 35.27 2.29
CA GLU A 192 43.05 36.28 3.22
C GLU A 192 44.54 36.05 3.55
N MET A 193 44.95 34.79 3.66
CA MET A 193 46.38 34.44 3.82
C MET A 193 47.20 34.88 2.60
N VAL A 194 46.74 34.55 1.37
CA VAL A 194 47.45 34.90 0.13
C VAL A 194 47.53 36.41 -0.05
N LYS A 195 46.47 37.19 0.25
CA LYS A 195 46.49 38.64 0.24
C LYS A 195 47.52 39.21 1.20
N THR A 196 47.65 38.64 2.40
CA THR A 196 48.64 39.06 3.38
C THR A 196 50.07 38.84 2.87
N ILE A 197 50.37 37.68 2.29
CA ILE A 197 51.68 37.33 1.74
C ILE A 197 52.00 38.20 0.52
N TYR A 198 51.01 38.51 -0.34
CA TYR A 198 51.17 39.45 -1.45
C TYR A 198 51.56 40.86 -0.98
N ASN A 199 50.89 41.39 0.05
CA ASN A 199 51.18 42.68 0.61
C ASN A 199 52.60 42.78 1.23
N LEU A 200 53.17 41.64 1.66
CA LEU A 200 54.53 41.52 2.13
C LEU A 200 55.54 41.42 0.98
N GLY A 201 55.09 41.32 -0.27
CA GLY A 201 55.98 41.27 -1.45
C GLY A 201 56.48 39.85 -1.81
N ASP A 202 56.01 38.79 -1.11
CA ASP A 202 56.57 37.45 -1.27
C ASP A 202 55.78 36.62 -2.33
N ARG A 203 54.66 37.15 -2.90
CA ARG A 203 53.84 36.49 -3.90
C ARG A 203 53.42 37.43 -5.03
N ALA A 204 53.10 36.85 -6.19
CA ALA A 204 52.63 37.58 -7.35
C ALA A 204 51.13 37.90 -7.25
N ALA A 205 50.69 38.99 -7.88
CA ALA A 205 49.26 39.39 -7.91
C ALA A 205 48.33 38.29 -8.52
N ILE A 206 48.85 37.45 -9.41
CA ILE A 206 48.09 36.35 -10.02
C ILE A 206 47.68 35.30 -9.00
N ASP A 207 48.42 35.08 -7.92
CA ASP A 207 48.07 34.13 -6.85
C ASP A 207 46.81 34.60 -6.08
N THR A 208 46.67 35.95 -5.90
CA THR A 208 45.44 36.48 -5.26
C THR A 208 44.23 36.33 -6.14
N LEU A 209 44.37 36.47 -7.45
CA LEU A 209 43.28 36.29 -8.41
C LEU A 209 42.86 34.81 -8.48
N ASP A 210 43.82 33.86 -8.45
CA ASP A 210 43.54 32.42 -8.42
C ASP A 210 42.81 32.03 -7.13
N ALA A 211 43.22 32.55 -5.96
CA ALA A 211 42.57 32.33 -4.69
C ALA A 211 41.13 32.90 -4.67
N GLU A 212 40.91 34.07 -5.29
CA GLU A 212 39.58 34.69 -5.40
C GLU A 212 38.66 33.87 -6.32
N ALA A 213 39.16 33.43 -7.46
CA ALA A 213 38.42 32.54 -8.38
C ALA A 213 38.00 31.24 -7.69
N GLN A 214 38.87 30.67 -6.83
CA GLN A 214 38.55 29.47 -6.05
C GLN A 214 37.44 29.73 -5.02
N VAL A 215 37.41 30.90 -4.35
CA VAL A 215 36.29 31.27 -3.47
C VAL A 215 35.00 31.38 -4.23
N GLN A 216 34.98 32.04 -5.40
CA GLN A 216 33.79 32.19 -6.24
C GLN A 216 33.25 30.82 -6.71
N LEU A 217 34.13 29.89 -7.09
CA LEU A 217 33.76 28.52 -7.45
C LEU A 217 33.04 27.82 -6.29
N PHE A 218 33.58 27.91 -5.06
CA PHE A 218 32.94 27.25 -3.90
C PHE A 218 31.68 27.98 -3.44
N GLU A 219 31.53 29.28 -3.64
CA GLU A 219 30.28 30.01 -3.43
C GLU A 219 29.19 29.52 -4.38
N GLN A 220 29.53 29.31 -5.65
CA GLN A 220 28.60 28.72 -6.62
C GLN A 220 28.19 27.29 -6.23
N GLN A 221 29.13 26.45 -5.80
CA GLN A 221 28.85 25.09 -5.35
C GLN A 221 27.97 25.06 -4.09
N GLU A 222 28.19 25.98 -3.12
CA GLU A 222 27.30 26.08 -1.95
C GLU A 222 25.89 26.53 -2.31
N ALA A 223 25.74 27.48 -3.25
CA ALA A 223 24.45 27.92 -3.73
C ALA A 223 23.67 26.75 -4.41
N GLU A 224 24.37 25.98 -5.25
CA GLU A 224 23.78 24.77 -5.86
C GLU A 224 23.40 23.73 -4.79
N ALA A 225 24.29 23.42 -3.83
CA ALA A 225 24.00 22.46 -2.76
C ALA A 225 22.84 22.93 -1.88
N THR A 226 22.71 24.24 -1.63
CA THR A 226 21.59 24.83 -0.89
C THR A 226 20.26 24.62 -1.64
N MET A 227 20.23 24.88 -2.94
CA MET A 227 19.06 24.64 -3.78
C MET A 227 18.67 23.14 -3.78
N GLN A 228 19.64 22.24 -3.91
CA GLN A 228 19.37 20.80 -3.90
C GLN A 228 18.84 20.32 -2.54
N LEU A 229 19.34 20.85 -1.43
CA LEU A 229 18.81 20.58 -0.10
C LEU A 229 17.36 21.04 0.03
N GLN A 230 17.03 22.25 -0.42
CA GLN A 230 15.65 22.75 -0.38
C GLN A 230 14.70 21.86 -1.19
N LYS A 231 15.09 21.46 -2.41
CA LYS A 231 14.32 20.53 -3.24
C LYS A 231 14.09 19.19 -2.53
N SER A 232 15.11 18.60 -1.92
CA SER A 232 14.99 17.33 -1.22
C SER A 232 14.12 17.41 0.04
N ARG A 233 14.13 18.57 0.75
CA ARG A 233 13.22 18.84 1.87
C ARG A 233 11.77 18.88 1.42
N LEU A 234 11.46 19.55 0.31
CA LEU A 234 10.12 19.58 -0.26
C LEU A 234 9.66 18.18 -0.70
N GLN A 235 10.56 17.39 -1.31
CA GLN A 235 10.26 15.99 -1.66
C GLN A 235 9.94 15.16 -0.41
N LEU A 236 10.73 15.28 0.67
CA LEU A 236 10.44 14.59 1.93
C LEU A 236 9.11 15.07 2.54
N SER A 237 8.80 16.35 2.42
CA SER A 237 7.58 16.96 2.97
C SER A 237 6.31 16.38 2.34
N THR A 238 6.38 15.76 1.14
CA THR A 238 5.21 15.08 0.55
C THR A 238 4.75 13.89 1.40
N PHE A 239 5.63 13.34 2.24
CA PHE A 239 5.32 12.24 3.16
C PHE A 239 4.95 12.72 4.57
N LEU A 240 5.06 14.02 4.85
CA LEU A 240 4.82 14.57 6.18
C LEU A 240 3.40 15.15 6.31
N TRP A 241 2.59 14.47 7.12
CA TRP A 241 1.19 14.83 7.34
C TRP A 241 0.87 14.90 8.83
N ARG A 242 -0.10 15.75 9.19
CA ARG A 242 -0.62 15.92 10.55
C ARG A 242 -2.09 15.51 10.63
N GLU A 243 -2.65 15.64 11.81
CA GLU A 243 -4.08 15.49 12.02
C GLU A 243 -4.89 16.41 11.09
N LYS A 244 -6.09 15.96 10.71
CA LYS A 244 -7.00 16.64 9.76
C LYS A 244 -6.48 16.73 8.32
N ASP A 245 -5.60 15.80 7.93
CA ASP A 245 -5.10 15.64 6.56
C ASP A 245 -4.38 16.89 6.00
N VAL A 246 -3.65 17.58 6.88
CA VAL A 246 -2.83 18.74 6.52
C VAL A 246 -1.38 18.31 6.36
N GLY A 247 -0.82 18.52 5.15
CA GLY A 247 0.61 18.39 4.90
C GLY A 247 1.40 19.48 5.63
N TYR A 248 2.65 19.18 6.03
CA TYR A 248 3.54 20.19 6.60
C TYR A 248 4.95 20.04 6.05
N GLU A 249 5.65 21.15 6.00
CA GLU A 249 7.06 21.18 5.59
C GLU A 249 7.96 20.81 6.77
N LEU A 250 9.09 20.18 6.44
CA LEU A 250 10.12 19.87 7.41
C LEU A 250 10.70 21.19 7.97
N PRO A 251 10.82 21.38 9.30
CA PRO A 251 11.40 22.58 9.90
C PRO A 251 12.80 22.90 9.36
N GLU A 252 13.14 24.19 9.27
CA GLU A 252 14.44 24.61 8.70
C GLU A 252 15.64 24.14 9.52
N ASP A 253 15.49 24.06 10.81
CA ASP A 253 16.46 23.62 11.80
C ASP A 253 16.56 22.11 11.96
N ALA A 254 15.72 21.34 11.24
CA ALA A 254 15.75 19.89 11.28
C ALA A 254 17.05 19.34 10.68
N VAL A 255 17.69 18.44 11.43
CA VAL A 255 18.91 17.74 11.02
C VAL A 255 18.63 16.24 10.94
N PRO A 256 19.06 15.57 9.86
CA PRO A 256 18.88 14.13 9.76
C PRO A 256 19.79 13.35 10.71
N GLU A 257 19.32 12.18 11.16
CA GLU A 257 20.13 11.25 11.95
C GLU A 257 21.29 10.70 11.10
N GLN A 258 22.44 10.45 11.73
CA GLN A 258 23.57 9.83 11.04
C GLN A 258 23.26 8.35 10.73
N PRO A 259 23.73 7.82 9.57
CA PRO A 259 23.52 6.44 9.20
C PRO A 259 24.13 5.49 10.22
N ARG A 260 23.38 4.44 10.56
CA ARG A 260 23.86 3.35 11.41
C ARG A 260 24.32 2.20 10.53
N GLN A 261 25.40 1.55 10.92
CA GLN A 261 25.76 0.28 10.31
C GLN A 261 24.77 -0.80 10.78
N GLU A 262 24.01 -1.36 9.88
CA GLU A 262 23.20 -2.54 10.16
C GLU A 262 24.06 -3.79 9.98
N ASN A 263 24.28 -4.54 11.07
CA ASN A 263 24.97 -5.80 11.07
C ASN A 263 23.97 -6.95 11.27
N GLY A 264 24.17 -8.06 10.58
CA GLY A 264 23.41 -9.28 10.86
C GLY A 264 22.19 -9.58 9.98
N LEU A 265 21.97 -8.86 8.88
CA LEU A 265 20.96 -9.25 7.90
C LEU A 265 21.44 -10.47 7.11
N GLY A 266 20.94 -11.67 7.47
CA GLY A 266 21.21 -12.90 6.72
C GLY A 266 20.30 -13.02 5.50
N VAL A 267 20.85 -13.38 4.34
CA VAL A 267 20.07 -13.57 3.12
C VAL A 267 19.00 -14.66 3.26
N ASP A 268 19.31 -15.72 4.00
CA ASP A 268 18.38 -16.85 4.20
C ASP A 268 17.17 -16.46 5.06
N SER A 269 17.39 -15.61 6.08
CA SER A 269 16.30 -15.04 6.87
C SER A 269 15.38 -14.20 6.01
N LEU A 270 15.93 -13.28 5.19
CA LEU A 270 15.17 -12.42 4.29
C LEU A 270 14.42 -13.23 3.21
N LEU A 271 15.03 -14.30 2.68
CA LEU A 271 14.35 -15.20 1.74
C LEU A 271 13.23 -15.99 2.41
N SER A 272 13.34 -16.30 3.69
CA SER A 272 12.26 -16.95 4.45
C SER A 272 11.09 -16.00 4.68
N GLU A 273 11.35 -14.73 5.00
CA GLU A 273 10.33 -13.67 5.11
C GLU A 273 9.65 -13.39 3.75
N ALA A 274 10.44 -13.39 2.68
CA ALA A 274 9.93 -13.20 1.32
C ALA A 274 8.92 -14.29 0.88
N LYS A 275 8.87 -15.47 1.48
CA LYS A 275 7.84 -16.49 1.21
C LYS A 275 6.42 -16.03 1.58
N VAL A 276 6.30 -15.16 2.57
CA VAL A 276 5.04 -14.56 3.01
C VAL A 276 4.88 -13.12 2.51
N HIS A 277 5.64 -12.75 1.49
CA HIS A 277 5.56 -11.43 0.88
C HIS A 277 4.12 -11.14 0.39
N PRO A 278 3.57 -9.93 0.64
CA PRO A 278 2.20 -9.58 0.27
C PRO A 278 1.84 -9.90 -1.19
N LEU A 279 2.73 -9.63 -2.13
CA LEU A 279 2.52 -9.93 -3.56
C LEU A 279 2.39 -11.43 -3.87
N ILE A 280 2.98 -12.31 -3.06
CA ILE A 280 2.84 -13.77 -3.22
C ILE A 280 1.55 -14.25 -2.56
N LEU A 281 1.22 -13.72 -1.38
CA LEU A 281 -0.02 -14.05 -0.67
C LEU A 281 -1.26 -13.64 -1.47
N GLU A 282 -1.22 -12.52 -2.20
CA GLU A 282 -2.29 -12.08 -3.08
C GLU A 282 -2.70 -13.17 -4.10
N PHE A 283 -1.71 -13.86 -4.68
CA PHE A 283 -2.00 -14.97 -5.59
C PHE A 283 -2.69 -16.15 -4.90
N GLN A 284 -2.40 -16.41 -3.62
CA GLN A 284 -3.08 -17.47 -2.86
C GLN A 284 -4.59 -17.16 -2.71
N PHE A 285 -4.93 -15.91 -2.39
CA PHE A 285 -6.33 -15.48 -2.32
C PHE A 285 -7.01 -15.50 -3.70
N LYS A 286 -6.31 -15.05 -4.74
CA LYS A 286 -6.79 -15.14 -6.12
C LYS A 286 -7.10 -16.59 -6.53
N LEU A 287 -6.22 -17.53 -6.20
CA LEU A 287 -6.45 -18.97 -6.44
C LEU A 287 -7.64 -19.49 -5.65
N SER A 288 -7.84 -19.05 -4.41
CA SER A 288 -8.99 -19.41 -3.57
C SER A 288 -10.30 -18.90 -4.18
N ALA A 289 -10.35 -17.66 -4.66
CA ALA A 289 -11.51 -17.08 -5.33
C ALA A 289 -11.82 -17.83 -6.64
N LEU A 290 -10.82 -18.17 -7.45
CA LEU A 290 -10.97 -18.96 -8.67
C LEU A 290 -11.41 -20.39 -8.39
N ALA A 291 -11.01 -20.99 -7.27
CA ALA A 291 -11.49 -22.32 -6.86
C ALA A 291 -13.00 -22.29 -6.53
N ILE A 292 -13.50 -21.22 -5.91
CA ILE A 292 -14.94 -21.00 -5.68
C ILE A 292 -15.66 -20.86 -7.03
N GLU A 293 -15.13 -20.03 -7.95
CA GLU A 293 -15.68 -19.88 -9.31
C GLU A 293 -15.74 -21.22 -10.04
N LYS A 294 -14.65 -22.02 -10.02
CA LYS A 294 -14.66 -23.36 -10.62
C LYS A 294 -15.74 -24.26 -10.06
N LYS A 295 -15.96 -24.24 -8.73
CA LYS A 295 -17.04 -25.02 -8.08
C LYS A 295 -18.41 -24.56 -8.58
N LEU A 296 -18.63 -23.26 -8.72
CA LEU A 296 -19.88 -22.69 -9.24
C LEU A 296 -20.09 -23.09 -10.70
N ARG A 297 -19.05 -23.00 -11.57
CA ARG A 297 -19.15 -23.40 -12.99
C ARG A 297 -19.36 -24.90 -13.16
N PHE A 298 -18.86 -25.70 -12.23
CA PHE A 298 -19.17 -27.14 -12.23
C PHE A 298 -20.66 -27.43 -12.02
N GLN A 299 -21.34 -26.63 -11.17
CA GLN A 299 -22.79 -26.80 -10.97
C GLN A 299 -23.59 -26.61 -12.26
N SER A 300 -23.18 -25.73 -13.17
CA SER A 300 -23.84 -25.50 -14.45
C SER A 300 -23.78 -26.71 -15.42
N LEU A 301 -22.96 -27.73 -15.12
CA LEU A 301 -22.90 -28.99 -15.86
C LEU A 301 -24.01 -29.97 -15.42
N LEU A 302 -24.64 -29.73 -14.28
CA LEU A 302 -25.65 -30.57 -13.69
C LEU A 302 -27.04 -30.12 -14.18
N PRO A 303 -28.02 -31.05 -14.30
CA PRO A 303 -29.39 -30.67 -14.59
C PRO A 303 -29.96 -29.79 -13.48
N GLN A 304 -30.69 -28.76 -13.87
CA GLN A 304 -31.47 -27.97 -12.93
C GLN A 304 -32.75 -28.73 -12.60
N VAL A 305 -32.83 -29.25 -11.39
CA VAL A 305 -34.02 -29.95 -10.86
C VAL A 305 -34.48 -29.20 -9.62
N GLU A 306 -35.69 -28.69 -9.63
CA GLU A 306 -36.28 -27.92 -8.54
C GLU A 306 -37.60 -28.59 -8.11
N ALA A 307 -37.77 -28.81 -6.82
CA ALA A 307 -39.02 -29.19 -6.21
C ALA A 307 -39.64 -27.98 -5.51
N LYS A 308 -40.91 -27.69 -5.80
CA LYS A 308 -41.66 -26.62 -5.16
C LYS A 308 -42.94 -27.19 -4.56
N TYR A 309 -43.17 -26.87 -3.30
CA TYR A 309 -44.37 -27.25 -2.57
C TYR A 309 -45.01 -26.00 -1.94
N ASN A 310 -46.29 -25.80 -2.17
CA ASN A 310 -47.09 -24.74 -1.56
C ASN A 310 -48.33 -25.36 -0.90
N GLN A 311 -48.51 -25.16 0.38
CA GLN A 311 -49.73 -25.41 1.10
C GLN A 311 -50.68 -24.23 0.87
N LEU A 312 -51.95 -24.51 0.48
CA LEU A 312 -52.92 -23.53 0.05
C LEU A 312 -54.07 -23.41 1.05
N GLY A 313 -54.68 -22.23 1.18
CA GLY A 313 -55.86 -22.05 1.99
C GLY A 313 -56.54 -20.71 1.81
N ARG A 314 -57.84 -20.60 2.11
CA ARG A 314 -58.57 -19.32 2.06
C ARG A 314 -58.31 -18.43 3.27
N GLN A 315 -57.90 -19.01 4.41
CA GLN A 315 -57.54 -18.30 5.63
C GLN A 315 -56.09 -18.70 6.04
N PHE A 316 -55.27 -17.75 6.41
CA PHE A 316 -53.86 -17.99 6.76
C PHE A 316 -53.70 -18.98 7.94
N SER A 317 -54.53 -18.86 8.98
CA SER A 317 -54.54 -19.75 10.13
C SER A 317 -54.82 -21.22 9.78
N ARG A 318 -55.75 -21.47 8.86
CA ARG A 318 -56.06 -22.81 8.40
C ARG A 318 -54.99 -23.37 7.46
N THR A 319 -54.30 -22.52 6.69
CA THR A 319 -53.22 -22.97 5.82
C THR A 319 -52.04 -23.51 6.64
N LEU A 320 -51.79 -22.95 7.82
CA LEU A 320 -50.74 -23.41 8.76
C LEU A 320 -51.11 -24.69 9.53
N SER A 321 -52.42 -24.96 9.77
CA SER A 321 -52.86 -26.08 10.59
C SER A 321 -53.16 -27.36 9.81
N ASN A 322 -53.18 -27.28 8.47
CA ASN A 322 -53.42 -28.46 7.61
C ASN A 322 -52.19 -29.37 7.57
N ASN A 323 -52.42 -30.69 7.52
CA ASN A 323 -51.32 -31.64 7.30
C ASN A 323 -50.72 -31.47 5.91
N LEU A 324 -49.44 -31.76 5.77
CA LEU A 324 -48.73 -31.70 4.50
C LEU A 324 -49.34 -32.76 3.52
N PHE A 325 -49.50 -32.37 2.24
CA PHE A 325 -50.08 -33.18 1.18
C PHE A 325 -51.55 -33.63 1.38
N GLU A 326 -52.22 -33.09 2.39
CA GLU A 326 -53.65 -33.24 2.56
C GLU A 326 -54.38 -32.02 2.03
N ASN A 327 -55.41 -32.23 1.17
CA ASN A 327 -56.28 -31.17 0.62
C ASN A 327 -55.54 -29.87 0.27
N ASN A 328 -55.88 -29.16 -0.73
CA ASN A 328 -55.40 -27.78 -1.03
C ASN A 328 -53.86 -27.58 -1.00
N TYR A 329 -53.10 -28.29 -1.79
CA TYR A 329 -51.68 -28.06 -2.02
C TYR A 329 -51.37 -27.91 -3.52
N LYS A 330 -50.22 -27.27 -3.83
CA LYS A 330 -49.63 -27.25 -5.16
C LYS A 330 -48.20 -27.80 -5.05
N PHE A 331 -47.97 -28.93 -5.70
CA PHE A 331 -46.64 -29.54 -5.77
C PHE A 331 -46.18 -29.59 -7.22
N GLY A 332 -44.93 -29.31 -7.46
CA GLY A 332 -44.33 -29.40 -8.78
C GLY A 332 -42.85 -29.74 -8.71
N ILE A 333 -42.45 -30.59 -9.64
CA ILE A 333 -41.01 -30.82 -9.92
C ILE A 333 -40.75 -30.32 -11.33
N SER A 334 -39.78 -29.45 -11.48
CA SER A 334 -39.31 -29.00 -12.78
C SER A 334 -37.90 -29.51 -13.03
N MET A 335 -37.62 -29.93 -14.25
CA MET A 335 -36.29 -30.33 -14.68
C MET A 335 -35.96 -29.64 -16.00
N SER A 336 -34.80 -28.99 -16.06
CA SER A 336 -34.28 -28.42 -17.30
C SER A 336 -32.79 -28.70 -17.43
N MET A 337 -32.36 -28.99 -18.66
CA MET A 337 -30.95 -29.23 -18.99
C MET A 337 -30.71 -28.94 -20.46
N PRO A 338 -29.71 -28.05 -20.79
CA PRO A 338 -29.29 -27.87 -22.19
C PRO A 338 -28.68 -29.17 -22.74
N LEU A 339 -29.17 -29.67 -23.87
CA LEU A 339 -28.72 -30.97 -24.40
C LEU A 339 -27.23 -30.99 -24.78
N ARG A 340 -26.67 -29.88 -25.28
CA ARG A 340 -25.27 -29.82 -25.71
C ARG A 340 -24.30 -29.38 -24.59
N LEU A 341 -24.74 -28.67 -23.57
CA LEU A 341 -23.91 -28.14 -22.48
C LEU A 341 -22.68 -27.35 -22.96
N SER A 342 -22.69 -26.78 -24.17
CA SER A 342 -21.51 -26.14 -24.76
C SER A 342 -21.04 -24.95 -23.92
N GLU A 343 -21.95 -24.11 -23.46
CA GLU A 343 -21.68 -22.98 -22.59
C GLU A 343 -21.08 -23.45 -21.24
N ALA A 344 -21.77 -24.37 -20.56
CA ALA A 344 -21.32 -24.85 -19.24
C ALA A 344 -19.94 -25.54 -19.30
N ARG A 345 -19.69 -26.35 -20.35
CA ARG A 345 -18.40 -26.98 -20.59
C ARG A 345 -17.29 -25.94 -20.87
N GLY A 346 -17.61 -24.94 -21.70
CA GLY A 346 -16.71 -23.82 -22.01
C GLY A 346 -16.32 -23.04 -20.74
N GLU A 347 -17.31 -22.61 -19.96
CA GLU A 347 -17.13 -21.85 -18.73
C GLU A 347 -16.32 -22.63 -17.66
N TYR A 348 -16.62 -23.93 -17.49
CA TYR A 348 -15.85 -24.78 -16.58
C TYR A 348 -14.40 -24.96 -17.04
N ARG A 349 -14.16 -25.10 -18.35
CA ARG A 349 -12.81 -25.17 -18.92
C ARG A 349 -12.04 -23.86 -18.74
N ILE A 350 -12.71 -22.72 -18.98
CA ILE A 350 -12.15 -21.38 -18.71
C ILE A 350 -11.74 -21.25 -17.25
N ALA A 351 -12.60 -21.65 -16.30
CA ALA A 351 -12.29 -21.59 -14.88
C ALA A 351 -11.05 -22.45 -14.51
N LYS A 352 -10.89 -23.64 -15.12
CA LYS A 352 -9.68 -24.46 -14.94
C LYS A 352 -8.43 -23.76 -15.47
N LEU A 353 -8.50 -23.22 -16.69
CA LEU A 353 -7.36 -22.55 -17.31
C LEU A 353 -6.94 -21.28 -16.55
N LYS A 354 -7.90 -20.51 -16.01
CA LYS A 354 -7.62 -19.35 -15.14
C LYS A 354 -6.85 -19.75 -13.88
N ILE A 355 -7.17 -20.91 -13.26
CA ILE A 355 -6.43 -21.42 -12.10
C ILE A 355 -5.00 -21.77 -12.50
N GLU A 356 -4.80 -22.45 -13.63
CA GLU A 356 -3.47 -22.79 -14.13
C GLU A 356 -2.66 -21.53 -14.45
N GLN A 357 -3.25 -20.56 -15.14
CA GLN A 357 -2.63 -19.26 -15.41
C GLN A 357 -2.23 -18.53 -14.12
N ALA A 358 -3.13 -18.49 -13.12
CA ALA A 358 -2.83 -17.84 -11.85
C ALA A 358 -1.70 -18.56 -11.08
N ARG A 359 -1.62 -19.90 -11.16
CA ARG A 359 -0.53 -20.70 -10.57
C ARG A 359 0.82 -20.40 -11.24
N LEU A 360 0.86 -20.37 -12.56
CA LEU A 360 2.07 -20.00 -13.30
C LEU A 360 2.51 -18.57 -12.96
N SER A 361 1.56 -17.63 -12.87
CA SER A 361 1.85 -16.25 -12.44
C SER A 361 2.39 -16.18 -11.01
N GLN A 362 1.89 -17.00 -10.09
CA GLN A 362 2.41 -17.11 -8.72
C GLN A 362 3.85 -17.60 -8.70
N ILE A 363 4.18 -18.64 -9.48
CA ILE A 363 5.55 -19.17 -9.60
C ILE A 363 6.49 -18.08 -10.12
N ALA A 364 6.11 -17.41 -11.20
CA ALA A 364 6.91 -16.32 -11.78
C ALA A 364 7.13 -15.18 -10.78
N LYS A 365 6.08 -14.76 -10.06
CA LYS A 365 6.19 -13.70 -9.03
C LYS A 365 7.05 -14.13 -7.86
N THR A 366 7.00 -15.39 -7.45
CA THR A 366 7.84 -15.92 -6.38
C THR A 366 9.33 -15.83 -6.75
N VAL A 367 9.68 -16.24 -7.98
CA VAL A 367 11.06 -16.13 -8.48
C VAL A 367 11.50 -14.66 -8.59
N GLU A 368 10.61 -13.78 -9.08
CA GLU A 368 10.90 -12.33 -9.17
C GLU A 368 11.23 -11.73 -7.79
N VAL A 369 10.39 -12.00 -6.77
CA VAL A 369 10.60 -11.51 -5.40
C VAL A 369 11.92 -12.04 -4.83
N GLN A 370 12.18 -13.34 -4.96
CA GLN A 370 13.43 -13.93 -4.48
C GLN A 370 14.67 -13.31 -5.15
N ASN A 371 14.61 -13.08 -6.46
CA ASN A 371 15.72 -12.45 -7.19
C ASN A 371 15.92 -10.99 -6.78
N LYS A 372 14.84 -10.23 -6.53
CA LYS A 372 14.94 -8.86 -5.98
C LYS A 372 15.61 -8.84 -4.62
N VAL A 373 15.25 -9.75 -3.70
CA VAL A 373 15.93 -9.86 -2.39
C VAL A 373 17.43 -10.12 -2.58
N LYS A 374 17.80 -11.08 -3.43
CA LYS A 374 19.21 -11.37 -3.70
C LYS A 374 19.95 -10.20 -4.33
N GLN A 375 19.31 -9.50 -5.28
CA GLN A 375 19.89 -8.34 -5.95
C GLN A 375 20.19 -7.22 -4.95
N TYR A 376 19.23 -6.83 -4.12
CA TYR A 376 19.44 -5.77 -3.14
C TYR A 376 20.37 -6.19 -2.01
N TYR A 377 20.43 -7.48 -1.66
CA TYR A 377 21.41 -7.99 -0.72
C TYR A 377 22.84 -7.81 -1.25
N ILE A 378 23.09 -8.18 -2.51
CA ILE A 378 24.38 -7.97 -3.16
C ILE A 378 24.72 -6.47 -3.24
N GLU A 379 23.75 -5.64 -3.62
CA GLU A 379 23.96 -4.19 -3.69
C GLU A 379 24.33 -3.61 -2.33
N TRP A 380 23.64 -4.00 -1.26
CA TRP A 380 23.95 -3.58 0.10
C TRP A 380 25.37 -3.97 0.51
N GLN A 381 25.77 -5.23 0.32
CA GLN A 381 27.11 -5.70 0.68
C GLN A 381 28.20 -4.95 -0.11
N GLN A 382 28.02 -4.82 -1.43
CA GLN A 382 29.02 -4.20 -2.28
C GLN A 382 29.14 -2.70 -2.03
N THR A 383 28.02 -2.00 -1.80
CA THR A 383 28.06 -0.59 -1.43
C THR A 383 28.66 -0.37 -0.06
N GLY A 384 28.44 -1.26 0.91
CA GLY A 384 29.11 -1.24 2.21
C GLY A 384 30.64 -1.32 2.07
N THR A 385 31.13 -2.28 1.29
CA THR A 385 32.57 -2.42 0.99
C THR A 385 33.12 -1.16 0.31
N GLN A 386 32.35 -0.53 -0.62
CA GLN A 386 32.76 0.72 -1.25
C GLN A 386 32.83 1.88 -0.27
N VAL A 387 31.91 1.98 0.70
CA VAL A 387 31.95 2.98 1.78
C VAL A 387 33.23 2.84 2.60
N ASP A 388 33.58 1.62 3.03
CA ASP A 388 34.78 1.38 3.83
C ASP A 388 36.07 1.75 3.09
N LEU A 389 36.16 1.41 1.80
CA LEU A 389 37.30 1.78 0.95
C LEU A 389 37.38 3.28 0.74
N GLN A 390 36.25 3.94 0.47
CA GLN A 390 36.19 5.39 0.25
C GLN A 390 36.52 6.15 1.53
N GLN A 391 36.13 5.66 2.69
CA GLN A 391 36.49 6.28 3.98
C GLN A 391 38.00 6.26 4.21
N LYS A 392 38.68 5.15 3.93
CA LYS A 392 40.13 5.04 3.99
C LYS A 392 40.79 6.03 3.00
N LEU A 393 40.24 6.12 1.78
CA LEU A 393 40.75 7.05 0.76
C LEU A 393 40.62 8.49 1.20
N VAL A 394 39.50 8.90 1.80
CA VAL A 394 39.30 10.26 2.33
C VAL A 394 40.29 10.58 3.44
N VAL A 395 40.59 9.64 4.34
CA VAL A 395 41.61 9.80 5.38
C VAL A 395 42.97 10.07 4.75
N ASN A 396 43.37 9.31 3.72
CA ASN A 396 44.63 9.52 3.00
C ASN A 396 44.68 10.89 2.27
N TYR A 397 43.56 11.29 1.63
CA TYR A 397 43.52 12.61 0.98
C TYR A 397 43.63 13.75 1.97
N LEU A 398 43.02 13.67 3.14
CA LEU A 398 43.13 14.63 4.22
C LEU A 398 44.59 14.74 4.71
N ALA A 399 45.27 13.61 4.88
CA ALA A 399 46.69 13.59 5.29
C ALA A 399 47.60 14.24 4.22
N LEU A 400 47.34 13.94 2.93
CA LEU A 400 48.08 14.54 1.82
C LEU A 400 47.83 16.05 1.73
N GLN A 401 46.58 16.51 1.89
CA GLN A 401 46.22 17.91 1.89
C GLN A 401 46.96 18.64 3.03
N LYS A 402 46.89 18.11 4.26
CA LYS A 402 47.57 18.70 5.43
C LYS A 402 49.08 18.74 5.24
N GLY A 403 49.69 17.70 4.66
CA GLY A 403 51.11 17.69 4.33
C GLY A 403 51.50 18.78 3.32
N GLU A 404 50.68 18.99 2.28
CA GLU A 404 50.91 20.01 1.27
C GLU A 404 50.74 21.43 1.85
N GLU A 405 49.78 21.65 2.74
CA GLU A 405 49.58 22.90 3.47
C GLU A 405 50.82 23.24 4.31
N THR A 406 51.42 22.24 4.99
CA THR A 406 52.67 22.45 5.77
C THR A 406 53.84 22.83 4.84
N ARG A 407 54.00 22.15 3.71
CA ARG A 407 55.06 22.48 2.72
C ARG A 407 54.87 23.86 2.12
N PHE A 408 53.65 24.30 1.88
CA PHE A 408 53.33 25.61 1.37
C PHE A 408 53.74 26.72 2.36
N LEU A 409 53.43 26.53 3.65
CA LEU A 409 53.82 27.45 4.72
C LEU A 409 55.33 27.56 4.86
N ASN A 410 56.06 26.49 4.54
CA ASN A 410 57.53 26.50 4.53
C ASN A 410 58.13 27.05 3.21
N GLY A 411 57.31 27.49 2.26
CA GLY A 411 57.77 28.00 0.96
C GLY A 411 58.19 26.92 -0.04
N GLU A 412 57.93 25.63 0.26
CA GLU A 412 58.33 24.46 -0.57
C GLU A 412 57.23 23.98 -1.55
N SER A 413 56.09 24.66 -1.60
CA SER A 413 54.96 24.27 -2.44
C SER A 413 54.27 25.47 -3.08
N SER A 414 53.39 25.23 -4.03
CA SER A 414 52.61 26.24 -4.74
C SER A 414 51.13 26.21 -4.37
N LEU A 415 50.43 27.34 -4.57
CA LEU A 415 49.00 27.45 -4.39
C LEU A 415 48.25 26.45 -5.28
N PHE A 416 48.73 26.21 -6.50
CA PHE A 416 48.16 25.21 -7.43
C PHE A 416 48.13 23.80 -6.83
N LEU A 417 49.22 23.38 -6.17
CA LEU A 417 49.29 22.04 -5.55
C LEU A 417 48.32 21.90 -4.36
N ILE A 418 48.20 22.96 -3.52
CA ILE A 418 47.22 22.96 -2.43
C ILE A 418 45.77 22.83 -3.00
N ASN A 419 45.44 23.69 -3.99
CA ASN A 419 44.13 23.68 -4.63
C ASN A 419 43.83 22.31 -5.22
N ALA A 420 44.79 21.65 -5.88
CA ALA A 420 44.64 20.32 -6.42
C ALA A 420 44.40 19.25 -5.33
N ARG A 421 45.13 19.32 -4.19
CA ARG A 421 44.92 18.39 -3.06
C ARG A 421 43.57 18.60 -2.38
N GLU A 422 43.19 19.87 -2.16
CA GLU A 422 41.89 20.20 -1.58
C GLU A 422 40.73 19.72 -2.44
N LEU A 423 40.78 19.94 -3.77
CA LEU A 423 39.77 19.48 -4.69
C LEU A 423 39.59 17.95 -4.60
N ARG A 424 40.70 17.18 -4.56
CA ARG A 424 40.66 15.74 -4.36
C ARG A 424 40.04 15.32 -3.03
N THR A 425 40.29 16.07 -1.96
CA THR A 425 39.68 15.83 -0.64
C THR A 425 38.18 16.08 -0.68
N ILE A 426 37.74 17.17 -1.32
CA ILE A 426 36.31 17.52 -1.47
C ILE A 426 35.60 16.47 -2.30
N GLU A 427 36.14 16.10 -3.49
CA GLU A 427 35.60 15.04 -4.33
C GLU A 427 35.50 13.72 -3.56
N GLY A 428 36.53 13.38 -2.78
CA GLY A 428 36.55 12.19 -1.93
C GLY A 428 35.45 12.19 -0.87
N LYS A 429 35.20 13.30 -0.18
CA LYS A 429 34.13 13.48 0.81
C LYS A 429 32.77 13.45 0.17
N GLN A 430 32.57 14.08 -0.99
CA GLN A 430 31.31 14.04 -1.74
C GLN A 430 30.98 12.59 -2.13
N LYS A 431 31.97 11.86 -2.67
CA LYS A 431 31.80 10.46 -3.04
C LYS A 431 31.50 9.55 -1.86
N LEU A 432 32.12 9.79 -0.70
CA LEU A 432 31.80 9.06 0.53
C LEU A 432 30.35 9.30 0.96
N THR A 433 29.87 10.53 0.89
CA THR A 433 28.49 10.88 1.19
C THR A 433 27.50 10.20 0.26
N GLU A 434 27.75 10.23 -1.05
CA GLU A 434 26.92 9.55 -2.06
C GLU A 434 26.86 8.04 -1.83
N LEU A 435 28.01 7.40 -1.58
CA LEU A 435 28.10 5.95 -1.33
C LEU A 435 27.41 5.57 -0.02
N SER A 436 27.54 6.38 1.02
CA SER A 436 26.85 6.17 2.31
C SER A 436 25.33 6.24 2.14
N ALA A 437 24.82 7.26 1.43
CA ALA A 437 23.41 7.37 1.12
C ALA A 437 22.91 6.19 0.24
N LYS A 438 23.71 5.80 -0.76
CA LYS A 438 23.40 4.65 -1.62
C LYS A 438 23.30 3.35 -0.82
N ASN A 439 24.20 3.14 0.14
CA ASN A 439 24.17 1.97 1.01
C ASN A 439 22.90 1.94 1.87
N GLN A 440 22.50 3.09 2.46
CA GLN A 440 21.26 3.18 3.23
C GLN A 440 20.02 2.93 2.37
N ARG A 441 19.96 3.47 1.16
CA ARG A 441 18.88 3.18 0.21
C ARG A 441 18.85 1.71 -0.18
N ALA A 442 20.00 1.05 -0.33
CA ALA A 442 20.07 -0.38 -0.59
C ALA A 442 19.49 -1.21 0.57
N ILE A 443 19.73 -0.81 1.83
CA ILE A 443 19.10 -1.43 3.02
C ILE A 443 17.58 -1.27 2.97
N VAL A 444 17.08 -0.07 2.67
CA VAL A 444 15.64 0.18 2.54
C VAL A 444 15.03 -0.72 1.46
N MET A 445 15.65 -0.78 0.27
CA MET A 445 15.16 -1.61 -0.83
C MET A 445 15.25 -3.12 -0.52
N LEU A 446 16.25 -3.54 0.24
CA LEU A 446 16.37 -4.91 0.70
C LEU A 446 15.21 -5.28 1.64
N LYS A 447 14.93 -4.45 2.64
CA LYS A 447 13.80 -4.62 3.56
C LYS A 447 12.45 -4.58 2.82
N TRP A 448 12.31 -3.65 1.88
CA TRP A 448 11.13 -3.56 1.03
C TRP A 448 10.91 -4.83 0.21
N SER A 449 11.95 -5.34 -0.43
CA SER A 449 11.86 -6.54 -1.27
C SER A 449 11.52 -7.82 -0.50
N ALA A 450 11.80 -7.85 0.80
CA ALA A 450 11.38 -8.90 1.71
C ALA A 450 9.95 -8.69 2.28
N GLY A 451 9.32 -7.53 2.04
CA GLY A 451 7.99 -7.20 2.56
C GLY A 451 7.98 -6.72 4.02
N PHE A 452 9.15 -6.35 4.56
CA PHE A 452 9.35 -6.05 5.98
C PHE A 452 8.48 -4.91 6.50
N PHE A 453 8.34 -3.81 5.75
CA PHE A 453 7.58 -2.64 6.20
C PHE A 453 6.06 -2.87 6.25
N GLY A 454 5.56 -3.87 5.52
CA GLY A 454 4.15 -4.25 5.56
C GLY A 454 3.76 -5.03 6.83
N SER A 455 4.73 -5.55 7.58
CA SER A 455 4.51 -6.30 8.82
C SER A 455 4.68 -5.46 10.09
N ILE A 456 5.29 -4.29 9.95
CA ILE A 456 5.41 -3.31 11.03
C ILE A 456 4.10 -2.53 11.15
#